data_efd6e6fc90b0fbbe8fb218ea723efafa
#
_entry.id   efd6e6fc90b0fbbe8fb218ea723efafa
#
_cell.length_a   1.000
_cell.length_b   1.000
_cell.length_c   1.000
_cell.angle_alpha   90.00
_cell.angle_beta   90.00
_cell.angle_gamma   90.00
#
_symmetry.space_group_name_H-M   'P 1'
#
loop_
_entity.id
_entity.type
_entity.pdbx_description
1 polymer ?
#
loop_
_entity_poly.entity_id
_entity_poly.type
_entity_poly.pdbx_seq_one_letter_code
_entity_poly.pdbx_strand_id
1 'polypeptide(L)'
;MRAFFSVALTALVKKEFLSVLKDRTSRMILVAPIILYIILFGYIASFNLERIPYAVCDLAKTELSFELIRRIEAGGIFQRVATLTNTAQVRRAVDETDALVVAVIAPDFSSRFYSGRTAPVQVVVDGRNSTTAQLAAGYLQTIVSDFSAEKSGVTAGVAMRLFYNPNNITQWFIMPGLIVMLSMLQTVVLAALSVAREREQGTFEQLSVTPVTTGQILFAKAFVPMVVGLMQACLILAADLWWFRIPLAGSFAQILTILLIFIAAVVGLGLAISAYSKNMQQALLLVVVNLVPMVLLSGLFTPVANMAEWVQALTWLDPLRFALLAMRRVYLCLLYTSPSPRDRSLS
;
A
#
# COMPACT_ATOMS: atom_id res chain seq x y z
N MET A 1 -14.84 5.35 46.96
CA MET A 1 -15.07 5.82 45.57
C MET A 1 -14.09 5.29 44.55
N ARG A 2 -12.77 5.44 44.71
CA ARG A 2 -11.77 4.97 43.70
C ARG A 2 -11.82 3.45 43.44
N ALA A 3 -12.00 2.61 44.44
CA ALA A 3 -12.08 1.14 44.30
C ALA A 3 -13.35 0.69 43.54
N PHE A 4 -14.50 1.32 43.81
CA PHE A 4 -15.73 1.05 43.08
C PHE A 4 -15.66 1.49 41.62
N PHE A 5 -14.98 2.62 41.37
CA PHE A 5 -14.74 3.11 40.01
C PHE A 5 -13.90 2.13 39.18
N SER A 6 -12.88 1.51 39.77
CA SER A 6 -12.04 0.52 39.09
C SER A 6 -12.77 -0.81 38.83
N VAL A 7 -13.59 -1.27 39.78
CA VAL A 7 -14.36 -2.52 39.62
C VAL A 7 -15.44 -2.39 38.53
N ALA A 8 -16.17 -1.28 38.50
CA ALA A 8 -17.19 -1.03 37.47
C ALA A 8 -16.58 -0.94 36.08
N LEU A 9 -15.44 -0.24 35.94
CA LEU A 9 -14.75 -0.11 34.65
C LEU A 9 -14.22 -1.47 34.16
N THR A 10 -13.58 -2.26 35.02
CA THR A 10 -13.09 -3.59 34.66
C THR A 10 -14.25 -4.54 34.28
N ALA A 11 -15.39 -4.46 34.95
CA ALA A 11 -16.57 -5.24 34.60
C ALA A 11 -17.13 -4.86 33.22
N LEU A 12 -17.17 -3.55 32.90
CA LEU A 12 -17.58 -3.06 31.58
C LEU A 12 -16.64 -3.51 30.48
N VAL A 13 -15.33 -3.35 30.66
CA VAL A 13 -14.32 -3.79 29.69
C VAL A 13 -14.43 -5.31 29.47
N LYS A 14 -14.57 -6.08 30.54
CA LYS A 14 -14.76 -7.55 30.46
C LYS A 14 -16.03 -7.91 29.70
N LYS A 15 -17.15 -7.22 29.96
CA LYS A 15 -18.42 -7.40 29.22
C LYS A 15 -18.23 -7.16 27.74
N GLU A 16 -17.60 -6.04 27.35
CA GLU A 16 -17.37 -5.70 25.94
C GLU A 16 -16.44 -6.73 25.25
N PHE A 17 -15.36 -7.15 25.92
CA PHE A 17 -14.50 -8.23 25.42
C PHE A 17 -15.26 -9.54 25.19
N LEU A 18 -16.06 -9.97 26.17
CA LEU A 18 -16.86 -11.18 26.06
C LEU A 18 -17.94 -11.07 24.97
N SER A 19 -18.50 -9.88 24.78
CA SER A 19 -19.46 -9.61 23.71
C SER A 19 -18.83 -9.86 22.35
N VAL A 20 -17.60 -9.35 22.09
CA VAL A 20 -16.88 -9.56 20.83
C VAL A 20 -16.48 -11.03 20.64
N LEU A 21 -15.98 -11.69 21.70
CA LEU A 21 -15.50 -13.07 21.60
C LEU A 21 -16.63 -14.12 21.52
N LYS A 22 -17.78 -13.89 22.14
CA LYS A 22 -18.92 -14.84 22.14
C LYS A 22 -19.79 -14.69 20.90
N ASP A 23 -19.87 -13.50 20.32
CA ASP A 23 -20.64 -13.27 19.10
C ASP A 23 -19.95 -13.88 17.88
N ARG A 24 -20.67 -14.77 17.15
CA ARG A 24 -20.16 -15.46 15.97
C ARG A 24 -19.78 -14.48 14.86
N THR A 25 -20.59 -13.46 14.66
CA THR A 25 -20.37 -12.42 13.63
C THR A 25 -19.10 -11.63 13.94
N SER A 26 -18.92 -11.18 15.18
CA SER A 26 -17.72 -10.45 15.60
C SER A 26 -16.46 -11.30 15.47
N ARG A 27 -16.50 -12.60 15.78
CA ARG A 27 -15.37 -13.51 15.57
C ARG A 27 -15.00 -13.66 14.09
N MET A 28 -16.01 -13.78 13.22
CA MET A 28 -15.75 -13.85 11.77
C MET A 28 -15.10 -12.54 11.26
N ILE A 29 -15.62 -11.39 11.68
CA ILE A 29 -15.04 -10.08 11.35
C ILE A 29 -13.59 -9.98 11.86
N LEU A 30 -13.26 -10.63 12.98
CA LEU A 30 -11.93 -10.57 13.58
C LEU A 30 -10.91 -11.44 12.81
N VAL A 31 -11.29 -12.61 12.35
CA VAL A 31 -10.36 -13.61 11.77
C VAL A 31 -10.36 -13.60 10.26
N ALA A 32 -11.51 -13.43 9.61
CA ALA A 32 -11.62 -13.55 8.17
C ALA A 32 -10.76 -12.53 7.39
N PRO A 33 -10.66 -11.24 7.78
CA PRO A 33 -9.83 -10.30 7.06
C PRO A 33 -8.34 -10.64 7.11
N ILE A 34 -7.85 -11.20 8.22
CA ILE A 34 -6.43 -11.58 8.36
C ILE A 34 -6.11 -12.75 7.41
N ILE A 35 -6.96 -13.77 7.40
CA ILE A 35 -6.79 -14.93 6.50
C ILE A 35 -6.88 -14.48 5.05
N LEU A 36 -7.89 -13.66 4.72
CA LEU A 36 -8.08 -13.12 3.39
C LEU A 36 -6.87 -12.28 2.94
N TYR A 37 -6.31 -11.46 3.84
CA TYR A 37 -5.10 -10.68 3.59
C TYR A 37 -3.92 -11.59 3.23
N ILE A 38 -3.63 -12.59 4.05
CA ILE A 38 -2.50 -13.50 3.83
C ILE A 38 -2.65 -14.21 2.47
N ILE A 39 -3.86 -14.65 2.13
CA ILE A 39 -4.11 -15.37 0.87
C ILE A 39 -4.05 -14.41 -0.33
N LEU A 40 -4.79 -13.30 -0.30
CA LEU A 40 -4.90 -12.40 -1.45
C LEU A 40 -3.58 -11.66 -1.73
N PHE A 41 -3.00 -11.06 -0.71
CA PHE A 41 -1.82 -10.21 -0.90
C PHE A 41 -0.52 -11.02 -0.84
N GLY A 42 -0.52 -12.17 -0.18
CA GLY A 42 0.64 -13.02 -0.11
C GLY A 42 0.86 -13.87 -1.37
N TYR A 43 -0.22 -14.36 -1.96
CA TYR A 43 -0.14 -15.32 -3.06
C TYR A 43 -0.76 -14.83 -4.38
N ILE A 44 -1.84 -14.05 -4.33
CA ILE A 44 -2.57 -13.62 -5.53
C ILE A 44 -2.06 -12.26 -6.01
N ALA A 45 -1.81 -11.33 -5.09
CA ALA A 45 -1.29 -10.01 -5.43
C ALA A 45 0.24 -10.00 -5.54
N SER A 46 0.83 -10.93 -6.27
CA SER A 46 2.21 -10.80 -6.70
C SER A 46 2.27 -9.72 -7.79
N PHE A 47 2.50 -8.48 -7.39
CA PHE A 47 2.81 -7.39 -8.33
C PHE A 47 4.24 -7.50 -8.88
N ASN A 48 4.94 -8.59 -8.61
CA ASN A 48 6.15 -8.93 -9.32
C ASN A 48 5.76 -9.36 -10.72
N LEU A 49 6.08 -8.51 -11.67
CA LEU A 49 5.94 -8.85 -13.08
C LEU A 49 6.99 -9.91 -13.42
N GLU A 50 6.61 -11.17 -13.22
CA GLU A 50 7.36 -12.29 -13.76
C GLU A 50 6.88 -12.51 -15.19
N ARG A 51 7.80 -12.49 -16.16
CA ARG A 51 7.52 -12.74 -17.60
C ARG A 51 6.60 -11.70 -18.23
N ILE A 52 7.06 -10.44 -18.28
CA ILE A 52 6.38 -9.39 -19.02
C ILE A 52 6.38 -9.73 -20.51
N PRO A 53 5.22 -9.94 -21.15
CA PRO A 53 5.15 -10.15 -22.58
C PRO A 53 5.53 -8.84 -23.29
N TYR A 54 6.64 -8.86 -24.03
CA TYR A 54 7.07 -7.70 -24.79
C TYR A 54 7.29 -8.02 -26.26
N ALA A 55 7.13 -7.02 -27.11
CA ALA A 55 7.52 -7.09 -28.51
C ALA A 55 8.67 -6.14 -28.79
N VAL A 56 9.48 -6.45 -29.77
CA VAL A 56 10.58 -5.60 -30.20
C VAL A 56 10.42 -5.24 -31.67
N CYS A 57 10.62 -3.95 -31.98
CA CYS A 57 10.72 -3.44 -33.34
C CYS A 57 12.12 -2.84 -33.53
N ASP A 58 13.05 -3.65 -33.99
CA ASP A 58 14.42 -3.22 -34.26
C ASP A 58 14.56 -2.77 -35.73
N LEU A 59 14.59 -1.47 -35.92
CA LEU A 59 14.80 -0.85 -37.24
C LEU A 59 16.30 -0.54 -37.50
N ALA A 60 17.13 -0.55 -36.47
CA ALA A 60 18.55 -0.31 -36.56
C ALA A 60 19.32 -1.52 -37.13
N LYS A 61 18.92 -2.74 -36.68
CA LYS A 61 19.54 -4.01 -37.13
C LYS A 61 21.05 -4.03 -37.00
N THR A 62 21.59 -3.47 -35.93
CA THR A 62 23.02 -3.34 -35.66
C THR A 62 23.45 -4.23 -34.52
N GLU A 63 24.74 -4.48 -34.36
CA GLU A 63 25.27 -5.25 -33.24
C GLU A 63 24.90 -4.63 -31.89
N LEU A 64 24.92 -3.29 -31.80
CA LEU A 64 24.55 -2.53 -30.61
C LEU A 64 23.07 -2.73 -30.25
N SER A 65 22.15 -2.72 -31.23
CA SER A 65 20.73 -2.97 -30.97
C SER A 65 20.47 -4.41 -30.55
N PHE A 66 21.16 -5.38 -31.15
CA PHE A 66 21.05 -6.78 -30.73
C PHE A 66 21.58 -7.02 -29.31
N GLU A 67 22.63 -6.32 -28.91
CA GLU A 67 23.17 -6.41 -27.56
C GLU A 67 22.20 -5.83 -26.55
N LEU A 68 21.57 -4.69 -26.84
CA LEU A 68 20.51 -4.12 -26.00
C LEU A 68 19.33 -5.07 -25.84
N ILE A 69 18.88 -5.69 -26.93
CA ILE A 69 17.77 -6.67 -26.89
C ILE A 69 18.15 -7.87 -26.02
N ARG A 70 19.37 -8.41 -26.17
CA ARG A 70 19.86 -9.48 -25.30
C ARG A 70 19.89 -9.07 -23.83
N ARG A 71 20.25 -7.82 -23.53
CA ARG A 71 20.27 -7.30 -22.16
C ARG A 71 18.86 -7.22 -21.57
N ILE A 72 17.86 -6.81 -22.36
CA ILE A 72 16.44 -6.80 -21.94
C ILE A 72 15.98 -8.21 -21.57
N GLU A 73 16.39 -9.22 -22.31
CA GLU A 73 15.99 -10.62 -22.13
C GLU A 73 16.77 -11.36 -21.04
N ALA A 74 18.03 -10.99 -20.84
CA ALA A 74 18.92 -11.65 -19.88
C ALA A 74 18.43 -11.57 -18.43
N GLY A 75 17.64 -10.55 -18.09
CA GLY A 75 17.05 -10.39 -16.76
C GLY A 75 15.90 -11.35 -16.45
N GLY A 76 15.42 -12.13 -17.44
CA GLY A 76 14.31 -13.07 -17.27
C GLY A 76 12.93 -12.46 -16.98
N ILE A 77 12.89 -11.13 -16.83
CA ILE A 77 11.64 -10.36 -16.56
C ILE A 77 10.82 -10.21 -17.84
N PHE A 78 11.50 -9.97 -18.98
CA PHE A 78 10.86 -9.77 -20.28
C PHE A 78 10.85 -11.05 -21.10
N GLN A 79 9.68 -11.44 -21.56
CA GLN A 79 9.49 -12.58 -22.47
C GLN A 79 9.08 -12.06 -23.84
N ARG A 80 9.89 -12.31 -24.87
CA ARG A 80 9.57 -11.87 -26.24
C ARG A 80 8.40 -12.70 -26.78
N VAL A 81 7.31 -12.00 -27.13
CA VAL A 81 6.14 -12.62 -27.77
C VAL A 81 6.10 -12.32 -29.26
N ALA A 82 6.70 -11.22 -29.73
CA ALA A 82 6.74 -10.88 -31.14
C ALA A 82 8.00 -10.06 -31.50
N THR A 83 8.46 -10.23 -32.76
CA THR A 83 9.49 -9.37 -33.38
C THR A 83 8.83 -8.68 -34.57
N LEU A 84 8.84 -7.34 -34.55
CA LEU A 84 8.18 -6.50 -35.52
C LEU A 84 9.20 -5.97 -36.52
N THR A 85 8.81 -5.87 -37.76
CA THR A 85 9.68 -5.36 -38.86
C THR A 85 9.37 -3.92 -39.23
N ASN A 86 8.22 -3.41 -38.81
CA ASN A 86 7.76 -2.06 -39.14
C ASN A 86 6.95 -1.47 -37.98
N THR A 87 7.06 -0.16 -37.79
CA THR A 87 6.31 0.62 -36.79
C THR A 87 4.78 0.54 -36.98
N ALA A 88 4.29 0.34 -38.21
CA ALA A 88 2.87 0.13 -38.47
C ALA A 88 2.30 -1.12 -37.77
N GLN A 89 3.13 -2.09 -37.44
CA GLN A 89 2.76 -3.32 -36.74
C GLN A 89 2.66 -3.14 -35.22
N VAL A 90 3.19 -2.04 -34.65
CA VAL A 90 3.25 -1.81 -33.20
C VAL A 90 1.86 -1.82 -32.59
N ARG A 91 0.90 -1.09 -33.19
CA ARG A 91 -0.47 -1.05 -32.71
C ARG A 91 -1.12 -2.44 -32.72
N ARG A 92 -0.92 -3.17 -33.83
CA ARG A 92 -1.47 -4.52 -33.98
C ARG A 92 -0.84 -5.48 -32.98
N ALA A 93 0.45 -5.37 -32.69
CA ALA A 93 1.12 -6.19 -31.69
C ALA A 93 0.55 -5.99 -30.27
N VAL A 94 0.22 -4.77 -29.88
CA VAL A 94 -0.42 -4.47 -28.60
C VAL A 94 -1.86 -5.03 -28.57
N ASP A 95 -2.57 -4.97 -29.69
CA ASP A 95 -3.99 -5.40 -29.74
C ASP A 95 -4.17 -6.91 -29.90
N GLU A 96 -3.29 -7.59 -30.67
CA GLU A 96 -3.47 -8.98 -31.11
C GLU A 96 -2.51 -9.98 -30.43
N THR A 97 -1.33 -9.54 -29.95
CA THR A 97 -0.31 -10.46 -29.39
C THR A 97 -0.16 -10.42 -27.88
N ASP A 98 -1.06 -9.71 -27.18
CA ASP A 98 -0.98 -9.48 -25.74
C ASP A 98 0.36 -8.90 -25.26
N ALA A 99 1.10 -8.24 -26.14
CA ALA A 99 2.33 -7.55 -25.77
C ALA A 99 2.00 -6.35 -24.88
N LEU A 100 2.40 -6.41 -23.62
CA LEU A 100 2.20 -5.32 -22.67
C LEU A 100 3.05 -4.11 -23.02
N VAL A 101 4.24 -4.34 -23.60
CA VAL A 101 5.22 -3.32 -23.93
C VAL A 101 5.85 -3.61 -25.29
N VAL A 102 6.05 -2.59 -26.09
CA VAL A 102 6.80 -2.66 -27.35
C VAL A 102 7.99 -1.73 -27.28
N ALA A 103 9.18 -2.27 -27.43
CA ALA A 103 10.41 -1.50 -27.55
C ALA A 103 10.71 -1.22 -29.04
N VAL A 104 10.75 0.04 -29.45
CA VAL A 104 11.07 0.44 -30.80
C VAL A 104 12.44 1.10 -30.83
N ILE A 105 13.36 0.51 -31.60
CA ILE A 105 14.73 1.00 -31.77
C ILE A 105 14.82 1.66 -33.15
N ALA A 106 15.14 2.97 -33.18
CA ALA A 106 15.19 3.74 -34.41
C ALA A 106 16.36 3.33 -35.30
N PRO A 107 16.28 3.53 -36.64
CA PRO A 107 17.36 3.16 -37.57
C PRO A 107 18.70 3.87 -37.29
N ASP A 108 18.64 5.05 -36.74
CA ASP A 108 19.80 5.89 -36.41
C ASP A 108 20.33 5.71 -35.00
N PHE A 109 19.82 4.72 -34.26
CA PHE A 109 20.18 4.43 -32.86
C PHE A 109 21.69 4.32 -32.66
N SER A 110 22.35 3.46 -33.41
CA SER A 110 23.80 3.22 -33.25
C SER A 110 24.65 4.43 -33.68
N SER A 111 24.28 5.10 -34.76
CA SER A 111 25.03 6.29 -35.22
C SER A 111 24.92 7.43 -34.19
N ARG A 112 23.78 7.66 -33.60
CA ARG A 112 23.59 8.61 -32.50
C ARG A 112 24.39 8.23 -31.27
N PHE A 113 24.31 6.97 -30.90
CA PHE A 113 25.00 6.44 -29.72
C PHE A 113 26.51 6.67 -29.81
N TYR A 114 27.15 6.25 -30.91
CA TYR A 114 28.60 6.40 -31.10
C TYR A 114 29.03 7.87 -31.32
N SER A 115 28.14 8.77 -31.76
CA SER A 115 28.42 10.20 -31.85
C SER A 115 28.20 10.97 -30.55
N GLY A 116 27.92 10.28 -29.42
CA GLY A 116 27.69 10.92 -28.13
C GLY A 116 26.35 11.69 -28.04
N ARG A 117 25.43 11.48 -28.99
CA ARG A 117 24.10 12.10 -29.01
C ARG A 117 23.09 11.19 -28.33
N THR A 118 21.98 11.77 -27.85
CA THR A 118 20.87 10.99 -27.29
C THR A 118 20.33 10.02 -28.35
N ALA A 119 20.41 8.72 -28.04
CA ALA A 119 19.88 7.63 -28.86
C ALA A 119 18.62 7.08 -28.20
N PRO A 120 17.41 7.65 -28.47
CA PRO A 120 16.21 7.28 -27.77
C PRO A 120 15.71 5.89 -28.20
N VAL A 121 15.28 5.10 -27.23
CA VAL A 121 14.46 3.91 -27.44
C VAL A 121 13.03 4.30 -27.11
N GLN A 122 12.12 4.17 -28.08
CA GLN A 122 10.72 4.46 -27.86
C GLN A 122 10.06 3.25 -27.19
N VAL A 123 9.38 3.49 -26.08
CA VAL A 123 8.62 2.47 -25.35
C VAL A 123 7.13 2.74 -25.50
N VAL A 124 6.44 1.84 -26.17
CA VAL A 124 4.96 1.89 -26.32
C VAL A 124 4.38 0.88 -25.35
N VAL A 125 3.43 1.30 -24.52
CA VAL A 125 2.84 0.46 -23.48
C VAL A 125 1.34 0.31 -23.68
N ASP A 126 0.81 -0.85 -23.31
CA ASP A 126 -0.64 -1.08 -23.28
C ASP A 126 -1.26 -0.35 -22.08
N GLY A 127 -2.01 0.70 -22.34
CA GLY A 127 -2.66 1.53 -21.33
C GLY A 127 -3.89 0.88 -20.66
N ARG A 128 -4.35 -0.27 -21.12
CA ARG A 128 -5.50 -0.98 -20.53
C ARG A 128 -5.24 -1.41 -19.10
N ASN A 129 -3.97 -1.74 -18.78
CA ASN A 129 -3.50 -2.02 -17.42
C ASN A 129 -2.40 -1.04 -17.04
N SER A 130 -2.79 0.16 -16.63
CA SER A 130 -1.87 1.28 -16.39
C SER A 130 -0.78 1.00 -15.35
N THR A 131 -1.11 0.27 -14.28
CA THR A 131 -0.15 -0.05 -13.20
C THR A 131 0.95 -0.97 -13.71
N THR A 132 0.58 -2.06 -14.35
CA THR A 132 1.51 -3.05 -14.91
C THR A 132 2.35 -2.43 -16.04
N ALA A 133 1.73 -1.61 -16.89
CA ALA A 133 2.38 -0.91 -17.98
C ALA A 133 3.45 0.08 -17.49
N GLN A 134 3.16 0.88 -16.45
CA GLN A 134 4.12 1.80 -15.86
C GLN A 134 5.31 1.08 -15.22
N LEU A 135 5.06 -0.01 -14.50
CA LEU A 135 6.13 -0.83 -13.93
C LEU A 135 7.04 -1.41 -15.04
N ALA A 136 6.44 -1.98 -16.08
CA ALA A 136 7.18 -2.54 -17.22
C ALA A 136 8.02 -1.48 -17.95
N ALA A 137 7.45 -0.29 -18.18
CA ALA A 137 8.18 0.84 -18.76
C ALA A 137 9.36 1.28 -17.88
N GLY A 138 9.16 1.32 -16.55
CA GLY A 138 10.21 1.64 -15.58
C GLY A 138 11.37 0.64 -15.63
N TYR A 139 11.09 -0.66 -15.70
CA TYR A 139 12.11 -1.70 -15.86
C TYR A 139 12.91 -1.54 -17.16
N LEU A 140 12.22 -1.32 -18.29
CA LEU A 140 12.89 -1.07 -19.57
C LEU A 140 13.76 0.19 -19.52
N GLN A 141 13.25 1.26 -18.95
CA GLN A 141 14.02 2.50 -18.81
C GLN A 141 15.30 2.28 -18.00
N THR A 142 15.24 1.52 -16.90
CA THR A 142 16.42 1.18 -16.10
C THR A 142 17.42 0.38 -16.93
N ILE A 143 17.00 -0.67 -17.64
CA ILE A 143 17.87 -1.51 -18.46
C ILE A 143 18.55 -0.70 -19.57
N VAL A 144 17.80 0.19 -20.25
CA VAL A 144 18.34 1.05 -21.31
C VAL A 144 19.34 2.06 -20.75
N SER A 145 19.06 2.62 -19.56
CA SER A 145 19.96 3.57 -18.90
C SER A 145 21.26 2.88 -18.46
N ASP A 146 21.19 1.71 -17.85
CA ASP A 146 22.34 0.93 -17.41
C ASP A 146 23.21 0.50 -18.61
N PHE A 147 22.57 0.05 -19.71
CA PHE A 147 23.25 -0.29 -20.95
C PHE A 147 23.99 0.91 -21.52
N SER A 148 23.35 2.08 -21.53
CA SER A 148 23.95 3.31 -22.03
C SER A 148 25.15 3.75 -21.20
N ALA A 149 25.05 3.67 -19.87
CA ALA A 149 26.13 4.03 -18.94
C ALA A 149 27.35 3.09 -19.09
N GLU A 150 27.12 1.78 -19.24
CA GLU A 150 28.18 0.78 -19.40
C GLU A 150 28.97 0.96 -20.71
N LYS A 151 28.27 1.26 -21.81
CA LYS A 151 28.87 1.31 -23.13
C LYS A 151 29.51 2.66 -23.52
N SER A 152 28.96 3.77 -23.05
CA SER A 152 29.44 5.10 -23.44
C SER A 152 30.65 5.57 -22.63
N GLY A 153 30.98 4.91 -21.52
CA GLY A 153 32.02 5.36 -20.58
C GLY A 153 31.74 6.75 -19.99
N VAL A 154 30.65 7.39 -20.39
CA VAL A 154 30.20 8.71 -19.94
C VAL A 154 29.12 8.45 -18.88
N THR A 155 29.44 8.63 -17.62
CA THR A 155 28.54 8.64 -16.48
C THR A 155 27.56 9.84 -16.51
N ALA A 156 27.08 10.21 -17.67
CA ALA A 156 26.03 11.21 -17.88
C ALA A 156 24.65 10.55 -18.08
N GLY A 157 24.50 9.29 -17.72
CA GLY A 157 23.21 8.68 -17.50
C GLY A 157 22.81 8.95 -16.05
N VAL A 158 21.60 9.43 -15.82
CA VAL A 158 20.98 9.40 -14.49
C VAL A 158 21.00 7.95 -14.05
N ALA A 159 22.02 7.55 -13.27
CA ALA A 159 22.03 6.27 -12.60
C ALA A 159 20.86 6.31 -11.62
N MET A 160 19.72 5.78 -12.02
CA MET A 160 18.53 5.70 -11.19
C MET A 160 18.81 4.65 -10.10
N ARG A 161 19.44 5.09 -9.03
CA ARG A 161 19.66 4.25 -7.87
C ARG A 161 18.37 4.27 -7.07
N LEU A 162 17.58 3.22 -7.16
CA LEU A 162 16.43 3.03 -6.30
C LEU A 162 16.94 2.82 -4.87
N PHE A 163 16.91 3.90 -4.09
CA PHE A 163 17.18 3.80 -2.67
C PHE A 163 16.00 3.08 -2.00
N TYR A 164 16.29 2.24 -1.00
CA TYR A 164 15.31 1.55 -0.14
C TYR A 164 14.57 0.34 -0.73
N ASN A 165 14.50 0.19 -2.04
CA ASN A 165 13.96 -0.99 -2.70
C ASN A 165 14.74 -1.26 -4.00
N PRO A 166 16.01 -1.73 -3.91
CA PRO A 166 16.89 -1.91 -5.07
C PRO A 166 16.31 -2.88 -6.11
N ASN A 167 15.53 -3.86 -5.65
CA ASN A 167 14.91 -4.88 -6.49
C ASN A 167 13.53 -4.47 -7.01
N ASN A 168 13.07 -3.24 -6.71
CA ASN A 168 11.76 -2.71 -7.08
C ASN A 168 10.58 -3.68 -6.77
N ILE A 169 10.67 -4.34 -5.62
CA ILE A 169 9.64 -5.29 -5.18
C ILE A 169 8.42 -4.50 -4.70
N THR A 170 7.36 -4.51 -5.48
CA THR A 170 6.13 -3.74 -5.22
C THR A 170 5.50 -4.11 -3.88
N GLN A 171 5.64 -5.35 -3.44
CA GLN A 171 5.16 -5.82 -2.14
C GLN A 171 5.74 -4.99 -0.99
N TRP A 172 7.03 -4.65 -1.01
CA TRP A 172 7.66 -3.84 0.04
C TRP A 172 7.05 -2.45 0.19
N PHE A 173 6.49 -1.92 -0.89
CA PHE A 173 5.84 -0.61 -0.88
C PHE A 173 4.38 -0.67 -0.43
N ILE A 174 3.65 -1.72 -0.82
CA ILE A 174 2.20 -1.83 -0.57
C ILE A 174 1.91 -2.40 0.82
N MET A 175 2.66 -3.43 1.25
CA MET A 175 2.38 -4.17 2.49
C MET A 175 2.31 -3.29 3.75
N PRO A 176 3.24 -2.35 4.01
CA PRO A 176 3.13 -1.46 5.17
C PRO A 176 1.85 -0.61 5.17
N GLY A 177 1.37 -0.25 3.96
CA GLY A 177 0.11 0.47 3.81
C GLY A 177 -1.12 -0.38 4.12
N LEU A 178 -1.07 -1.66 3.77
CA LEU A 178 -2.16 -2.59 4.03
C LEU A 178 -2.33 -2.90 5.52
N ILE A 179 -1.24 -2.96 6.30
CA ILE A 179 -1.32 -3.09 7.77
C ILE A 179 -2.22 -1.99 8.34
N VAL A 180 -1.97 -0.74 7.95
CA VAL A 180 -2.71 0.43 8.44
C VAL A 180 -4.16 0.40 7.94
N MET A 181 -4.37 0.13 6.65
CA MET A 181 -5.71 0.11 6.04
C MET A 181 -6.60 -0.98 6.63
N LEU A 182 -6.10 -2.20 6.78
CA LEU A 182 -6.89 -3.32 7.29
C LEU A 182 -7.19 -3.17 8.79
N SER A 183 -6.22 -2.68 9.57
CA SER A 183 -6.45 -2.40 10.98
C SER A 183 -7.49 -1.29 11.17
N MET A 184 -7.50 -0.26 10.31
CA MET A 184 -8.53 0.77 10.28
C MET A 184 -9.91 0.18 10.02
N LEU A 185 -10.05 -0.57 8.91
CA LEU A 185 -11.33 -1.13 8.49
C LEU A 185 -11.99 -1.93 9.62
N GLN A 186 -11.24 -2.82 10.23
CA GLN A 186 -11.75 -3.67 11.30
C GLN A 186 -12.06 -2.88 12.58
N THR A 187 -11.19 -1.97 12.95
CA THR A 187 -11.37 -1.14 14.16
C THR A 187 -12.60 -0.26 14.05
N VAL A 188 -12.80 0.41 12.89
CA VAL A 188 -13.99 1.24 12.65
C VAL A 188 -15.27 0.41 12.71
N VAL A 189 -15.28 -0.77 12.07
CA VAL A 189 -16.46 -1.66 12.07
C VAL A 189 -16.80 -2.09 13.50
N LEU A 190 -15.82 -2.57 14.29
CA LEU A 190 -16.05 -2.99 15.67
C LEU A 190 -16.55 -1.85 16.55
N ALA A 191 -15.94 -0.66 16.43
CA ALA A 191 -16.33 0.52 17.18
C ALA A 191 -17.73 1.01 16.78
N ALA A 192 -18.04 1.03 15.49
CA ALA A 192 -19.34 1.45 14.97
C ALA A 192 -20.48 0.51 15.38
N LEU A 193 -20.22 -0.80 15.45
CA LEU A 193 -21.21 -1.76 15.88
C LEU A 193 -21.41 -1.80 17.41
N SER A 194 -20.50 -1.24 18.18
CA SER A 194 -20.52 -1.35 19.65
C SER A 194 -21.77 -0.77 20.29
N VAL A 195 -22.16 0.46 19.99
CA VAL A 195 -23.37 1.11 20.52
C VAL A 195 -24.60 0.75 19.69
N ALA A 196 -24.44 0.67 18.35
CA ALA A 196 -25.55 0.37 17.45
C ALA A 196 -26.20 -0.99 17.78
N ARG A 197 -25.40 -2.00 18.16
CA ARG A 197 -25.89 -3.30 18.62
C ARG A 197 -26.72 -3.22 19.91
N GLU A 198 -26.26 -2.46 20.90
CA GLU A 198 -26.98 -2.29 22.15
C GLU A 198 -28.31 -1.55 21.98
N ARG A 199 -28.33 -0.56 21.05
CA ARG A 199 -29.59 0.11 20.69
C ARG A 199 -30.58 -0.84 20.03
N GLU A 200 -30.13 -1.65 19.08
CA GLU A 200 -30.98 -2.59 18.37
C GLU A 200 -31.52 -3.69 19.30
N GLN A 201 -30.73 -4.12 20.30
CA GLN A 201 -31.12 -5.09 21.31
C GLN A 201 -31.94 -4.50 22.49
N GLY A 202 -32.14 -3.16 22.52
CA GLY A 202 -32.83 -2.50 23.62
C GLY A 202 -32.06 -2.47 24.95
N THR A 203 -30.78 -2.87 24.96
CA THR A 203 -29.98 -2.96 26.19
C THR A 203 -29.28 -1.65 26.53
N PHE A 204 -29.31 -0.66 25.64
CA PHE A 204 -28.70 0.66 25.86
C PHE A 204 -29.34 1.43 27.01
N GLU A 205 -30.67 1.36 27.15
CA GLU A 205 -31.41 1.99 28.24
C GLU A 205 -31.07 1.39 29.62
N GLN A 206 -30.79 0.07 29.66
CA GLN A 206 -30.37 -0.61 30.90
C GLN A 206 -28.99 -0.11 31.35
N LEU A 207 -28.09 0.21 30.44
CA LEU A 207 -26.79 0.83 30.75
C LEU A 207 -26.94 2.22 31.35
N SER A 208 -27.96 2.98 30.92
CA SER A 208 -28.18 4.36 31.37
C SER A 208 -28.69 4.42 32.84
N VAL A 209 -29.31 3.39 33.37
CA VAL A 209 -29.77 3.30 34.77
C VAL A 209 -28.71 2.70 35.71
N THR A 210 -27.57 2.24 35.16
CA THR A 210 -26.46 1.73 36.00
C THR A 210 -25.67 2.89 36.61
N PRO A 211 -25.08 2.74 37.83
CA PRO A 211 -24.31 3.80 38.48
C PRO A 211 -22.90 3.96 37.87
N VAL A 212 -22.79 4.03 36.52
CA VAL A 212 -21.54 4.24 35.78
C VAL A 212 -21.59 5.58 35.07
N THR A 213 -20.44 6.24 34.98
CA THR A 213 -20.35 7.53 34.27
C THR A 213 -20.29 7.32 32.76
N THR A 214 -20.77 8.28 32.00
CA THR A 214 -20.68 8.30 30.53
C THR A 214 -19.25 8.10 30.03
N GLY A 215 -18.26 8.71 30.73
CA GLY A 215 -16.85 8.54 30.39
C GLY A 215 -16.34 7.11 30.56
N GLN A 216 -16.84 6.37 31.56
CA GLN A 216 -16.50 4.95 31.76
C GLN A 216 -17.06 4.08 30.64
N ILE A 217 -18.31 4.33 30.25
CA ILE A 217 -18.95 3.64 29.13
C ILE A 217 -18.18 3.90 27.84
N LEU A 218 -17.89 5.17 27.56
CA LEU A 218 -17.16 5.56 26.36
C LEU A 218 -15.76 4.93 26.33
N PHE A 219 -15.04 4.96 27.45
CA PHE A 219 -13.73 4.33 27.57
C PHE A 219 -13.78 2.81 27.33
N ALA A 220 -14.72 2.11 27.95
CA ALA A 220 -14.85 0.67 27.79
C ALA A 220 -15.16 0.29 26.33
N LYS A 221 -16.03 1.09 25.66
CA LYS A 221 -16.39 0.89 24.25
C LYS A 221 -15.27 1.27 23.27
N ALA A 222 -14.41 2.19 23.65
CA ALA A 222 -13.22 2.54 22.88
C ALA A 222 -12.08 1.51 23.05
N PHE A 223 -11.88 1.03 24.28
CA PHE A 223 -10.74 0.21 24.65
C PHE A 223 -10.71 -1.13 23.92
N VAL A 224 -11.85 -1.81 23.79
CA VAL A 224 -11.92 -3.12 23.18
C VAL A 224 -11.60 -3.08 21.67
N PRO A 225 -12.24 -2.25 20.84
CA PRO A 225 -11.84 -2.10 19.44
C PRO A 225 -10.38 -1.67 19.26
N MET A 226 -9.85 -0.84 20.17
CA MET A 226 -8.45 -0.40 20.14
C MET A 226 -7.47 -1.57 20.36
N VAL A 227 -7.72 -2.40 21.38
CA VAL A 227 -6.89 -3.58 21.67
C VAL A 227 -6.97 -4.59 20.53
N VAL A 228 -8.17 -4.85 20.02
CA VAL A 228 -8.39 -5.79 18.92
C VAL A 228 -7.72 -5.30 17.65
N GLY A 229 -7.88 -4.02 17.30
CA GLY A 229 -7.23 -3.42 16.12
C GLY A 229 -5.71 -3.46 16.21
N LEU A 230 -5.15 -3.16 17.39
CA LEU A 230 -3.71 -3.22 17.62
C LEU A 230 -3.18 -4.67 17.53
N MET A 231 -3.89 -5.61 18.13
CA MET A 231 -3.55 -7.04 18.05
C MET A 231 -3.54 -7.52 16.60
N GLN A 232 -4.55 -7.14 15.82
CA GLN A 232 -4.63 -7.47 14.40
C GLN A 232 -3.48 -6.84 13.61
N ALA A 233 -3.20 -5.57 13.80
CA ALA A 233 -2.08 -4.91 13.16
C ALA A 233 -0.73 -5.61 13.45
N CYS A 234 -0.53 -6.04 14.71
CA CYS A 234 0.64 -6.83 15.11
C CYS A 234 0.67 -8.22 14.44
N LEU A 235 -0.48 -8.89 14.27
CA LEU A 235 -0.55 -10.19 13.59
C LEU A 235 -0.22 -10.05 12.10
N ILE A 236 -0.72 -9.01 11.43
CA ILE A 236 -0.40 -8.74 10.02
C ILE A 236 1.09 -8.39 9.90
N LEU A 237 1.63 -7.55 10.78
CA LEU A 237 3.04 -7.21 10.82
C LEU A 237 3.92 -8.46 11.04
N ALA A 238 3.51 -9.37 11.91
CA ALA A 238 4.21 -10.64 12.12
C ALA A 238 4.18 -11.52 10.85
N ALA A 239 3.06 -11.56 10.13
CA ALA A 239 2.97 -12.26 8.86
C ALA A 239 3.89 -11.63 7.81
N ASP A 240 3.97 -10.30 7.74
CA ASP A 240 4.87 -9.59 6.82
C ASP A 240 6.35 -9.90 7.10
N LEU A 241 6.74 -9.94 8.38
CA LEU A 241 8.14 -10.18 8.77
C LEU A 241 8.56 -11.66 8.62
N TRP A 242 7.71 -12.59 9.06
CA TRP A 242 8.07 -14.01 9.15
C TRP A 242 7.69 -14.81 7.91
N TRP A 243 6.52 -14.54 7.34
CA TRP A 243 6.02 -15.28 6.19
C TRP A 243 6.52 -14.68 4.87
N PHE A 244 6.32 -13.38 4.69
CA PHE A 244 6.74 -12.68 3.46
C PHE A 244 8.19 -12.19 3.49
N ARG A 245 8.86 -12.27 4.65
CA ARG A 245 10.26 -11.86 4.85
C ARG A 245 10.55 -10.45 4.36
N ILE A 246 9.60 -9.54 4.55
CA ILE A 246 9.77 -8.14 4.19
C ILE A 246 10.68 -7.49 5.25
N PRO A 247 11.82 -6.91 4.86
CA PRO A 247 12.75 -6.35 5.82
C PRO A 247 12.14 -5.12 6.52
N LEU A 248 12.22 -5.10 7.85
CA LEU A 248 11.87 -3.95 8.67
C LEU A 248 13.15 -3.15 8.96
N ALA A 249 13.27 -1.97 8.36
CA ALA A 249 14.44 -1.13 8.57
C ALA A 249 14.35 -0.26 9.83
N GLY A 250 13.13 0.05 10.27
CA GLY A 250 12.87 0.89 11.45
C GLY A 250 12.66 0.12 12.75
N SER A 251 12.39 0.86 13.84
CA SER A 251 12.14 0.27 15.15
C SER A 251 10.69 -0.22 15.28
N PHE A 252 10.53 -1.43 15.84
CA PHE A 252 9.21 -1.97 16.19
C PHE A 252 8.42 -1.05 17.13
N ALA A 253 9.09 -0.38 18.08
CA ALA A 253 8.44 0.56 18.99
C ALA A 253 7.85 1.77 18.28
N GLN A 254 8.51 2.28 17.23
CA GLN A 254 8.00 3.38 16.41
C GLN A 254 6.74 2.96 15.66
N ILE A 255 6.73 1.76 15.06
CA ILE A 255 5.54 1.21 14.38
C ILE A 255 4.38 1.08 15.35
N LEU A 256 4.63 0.51 16.54
CA LEU A 256 3.61 0.33 17.55
C LEU A 256 3.02 1.68 18.01
N THR A 257 3.85 2.70 18.17
CA THR A 257 3.41 4.06 18.54
C THR A 257 2.53 4.68 17.46
N ILE A 258 2.93 4.56 16.18
CA ILE A 258 2.14 5.04 15.05
C ILE A 258 0.77 4.34 15.01
N LEU A 259 0.76 3.01 15.13
CA LEU A 259 -0.46 2.22 15.14
C LEU A 259 -1.36 2.58 16.32
N LEU A 260 -0.81 2.79 17.51
CA LEU A 260 -1.58 3.16 18.71
C LEU A 260 -2.29 4.50 18.51
N ILE A 261 -1.57 5.53 18.08
CA ILE A 261 -2.13 6.87 17.86
C ILE A 261 -3.18 6.81 16.75
N PHE A 262 -2.89 6.14 15.66
CA PHE A 262 -3.79 6.00 14.52
C PHE A 262 -5.07 5.26 14.91
N ILE A 263 -4.97 4.09 15.55
CA ILE A 263 -6.11 3.28 15.97
C ILE A 263 -6.97 4.06 16.98
N ALA A 264 -6.37 4.83 17.90
CA ALA A 264 -7.12 5.66 18.82
C ALA A 264 -7.97 6.73 18.09
N ALA A 265 -7.43 7.36 17.05
CA ALA A 265 -8.18 8.33 16.22
C ALA A 265 -9.33 7.63 15.47
N VAL A 266 -9.05 6.47 14.90
CA VAL A 266 -10.00 5.65 14.12
C VAL A 266 -11.15 5.12 14.99
N VAL A 267 -10.87 4.72 16.23
CA VAL A 267 -11.88 4.32 17.22
C VAL A 267 -12.83 5.50 17.50
N GLY A 268 -12.31 6.71 17.63
CA GLY A 268 -13.15 7.92 17.81
C GLY A 268 -14.14 8.09 16.67
N LEU A 269 -13.70 7.92 15.43
CA LEU A 269 -14.55 7.97 14.23
C LEU A 269 -15.63 6.85 14.27
N GLY A 270 -15.24 5.63 14.58
CA GLY A 270 -16.18 4.50 14.69
C GLY A 270 -17.25 4.72 15.78
N LEU A 271 -16.87 5.24 16.94
CA LEU A 271 -17.80 5.56 18.01
C LEU A 271 -18.73 6.74 17.64
N ALA A 272 -18.25 7.73 16.90
CA ALA A 272 -19.10 8.82 16.38
C ALA A 272 -20.16 8.25 15.42
N ILE A 273 -19.79 7.38 14.50
CA ILE A 273 -20.73 6.67 13.61
C ILE A 273 -21.73 5.87 14.44
N SER A 274 -21.26 5.12 15.45
CA SER A 274 -22.10 4.31 16.33
C SER A 274 -23.13 5.15 17.11
N ALA A 275 -22.71 6.31 17.58
CA ALA A 275 -23.58 7.24 18.31
C ALA A 275 -24.71 7.79 17.43
N TYR A 276 -24.41 8.02 16.15
CA TYR A 276 -25.40 8.53 15.18
C TYR A 276 -26.37 7.45 14.67
N SER A 277 -25.93 6.19 14.64
CA SER A 277 -26.67 5.08 14.05
C SER A 277 -27.78 4.58 14.97
N LYS A 278 -28.94 4.24 14.39
CA LYS A 278 -30.09 3.67 15.10
C LYS A 278 -30.04 2.15 15.16
N ASN A 279 -29.44 1.51 14.17
CA ASN A 279 -29.32 0.05 14.04
C ASN A 279 -27.98 -0.35 13.42
N MET A 280 -27.65 -1.64 13.44
CA MET A 280 -26.40 -2.16 12.91
C MET A 280 -26.25 -1.96 11.39
N GLN A 281 -27.33 -2.05 10.62
CA GLN A 281 -27.29 -1.85 9.16
C GLN A 281 -26.91 -0.41 8.82
N GLN A 282 -27.52 0.57 9.50
CA GLN A 282 -27.19 1.99 9.31
C GLN A 282 -25.73 2.26 9.71
N ALA A 283 -25.25 1.66 10.80
CA ALA A 283 -23.86 1.78 11.22
C ALA A 283 -22.91 1.27 10.14
N LEU A 284 -23.15 0.10 9.58
CA LEU A 284 -22.33 -0.48 8.51
C LEU A 284 -22.35 0.37 7.24
N LEU A 285 -23.51 0.88 6.83
CA LEU A 285 -23.60 1.78 5.67
C LEU A 285 -22.80 3.05 5.88
N LEU A 286 -22.89 3.68 7.06
CA LEU A 286 -22.11 4.87 7.39
C LEU A 286 -20.61 4.59 7.44
N VAL A 287 -20.21 3.41 7.94
CA VAL A 287 -18.81 2.97 7.90
C VAL A 287 -18.33 2.93 6.45
N VAL A 288 -19.03 2.27 5.55
CA VAL A 288 -18.63 2.17 4.14
C VAL A 288 -18.55 3.54 3.47
N VAL A 289 -19.56 4.40 3.69
CA VAL A 289 -19.61 5.75 3.12
C VAL A 289 -18.42 6.62 3.58
N ASN A 290 -17.92 6.42 4.81
CA ASN A 290 -16.75 7.14 5.30
C ASN A 290 -15.43 6.48 4.90
N LEU A 291 -15.34 5.14 4.94
CA LEU A 291 -14.09 4.42 4.68
C LEU A 291 -13.65 4.52 3.21
N VAL A 292 -14.60 4.43 2.26
CA VAL A 292 -14.25 4.46 0.82
C VAL A 292 -13.54 5.76 0.44
N PRO A 293 -14.05 6.96 0.75
CA PRO A 293 -13.32 8.20 0.50
C PRO A 293 -11.98 8.27 1.23
N MET A 294 -11.91 7.86 2.51
CA MET A 294 -10.65 7.85 3.26
C MET A 294 -9.58 6.99 2.58
N VAL A 295 -9.92 5.79 2.14
CA VAL A 295 -8.97 4.90 1.44
C VAL A 295 -8.51 5.52 0.12
N LEU A 296 -9.40 6.12 -0.65
CA LEU A 296 -9.06 6.78 -1.92
C LEU A 296 -8.19 8.03 -1.71
N LEU A 297 -8.48 8.83 -0.69
CA LEU A 297 -7.77 10.06 -0.36
C LEU A 297 -6.43 9.83 0.34
N SER A 298 -6.22 8.64 0.90
CA SER A 298 -5.03 8.31 1.71
C SER A 298 -3.70 8.38 0.97
N GLY A 299 -3.70 8.27 -0.36
CA GLY A 299 -2.47 8.13 -1.14
C GLY A 299 -1.94 6.67 -1.21
N LEU A 300 -2.77 5.68 -0.84
CA LEU A 300 -2.39 4.26 -0.93
C LEU A 300 -2.35 3.80 -2.39
N PHE A 301 -3.42 4.05 -3.13
CA PHE A 301 -3.58 3.63 -4.52
C PHE A 301 -3.14 4.72 -5.52
N THR A 302 -3.47 5.97 -5.24
CA THR A 302 -3.13 7.10 -6.12
C THR A 302 -2.31 8.11 -5.33
N PRO A 303 -1.10 8.47 -5.79
CA PRO A 303 -0.29 9.48 -5.13
C PRO A 303 -1.06 10.80 -4.95
N VAL A 304 -1.02 11.37 -3.74
CA VAL A 304 -1.74 12.62 -3.43
C VAL A 304 -1.33 13.77 -4.36
N ALA A 305 -0.06 13.80 -4.79
CA ALA A 305 0.44 14.81 -5.73
C ALA A 305 -0.27 14.81 -7.10
N ASN A 306 -0.87 13.68 -7.49
CA ASN A 306 -1.59 13.54 -8.76
C ASN A 306 -3.08 13.89 -8.65
N MET A 307 -3.55 14.25 -7.46
CA MET A 307 -4.94 14.65 -7.24
C MET A 307 -5.13 16.14 -7.53
N ALA A 308 -6.38 16.56 -7.82
CA ALA A 308 -6.71 17.98 -7.96
C ALA A 308 -6.43 18.74 -6.66
N GLU A 309 -6.04 20.01 -6.73
CA GLU A 309 -5.60 20.81 -5.57
C GLU A 309 -6.62 20.85 -4.42
N TRP A 310 -7.90 20.99 -4.75
CA TRP A 310 -8.96 20.99 -3.74
C TRP A 310 -9.11 19.62 -3.04
N VAL A 311 -8.86 18.51 -3.76
CA VAL A 311 -8.85 17.16 -3.19
C VAL A 311 -7.65 16.99 -2.28
N GLN A 312 -6.46 17.50 -2.67
CA GLN A 312 -5.26 17.48 -1.84
C GLN A 312 -5.50 18.17 -0.49
N ALA A 313 -6.25 19.28 -0.48
CA ALA A 313 -6.66 19.95 0.75
C ALA A 313 -7.55 19.06 1.65
N LEU A 314 -8.49 18.31 1.07
CA LEU A 314 -9.34 17.37 1.82
C LEU A 314 -8.55 16.21 2.44
N THR A 315 -7.47 15.77 1.82
CA THR A 315 -6.63 14.68 2.36
C THR A 315 -5.99 15.03 3.71
N TRP A 316 -5.92 16.31 4.10
CA TRP A 316 -5.42 16.72 5.41
C TRP A 316 -6.37 16.34 6.57
N LEU A 317 -7.63 16.05 6.29
CA LEU A 317 -8.59 15.55 7.28
C LEU A 317 -8.52 14.02 7.44
N ASP A 318 -7.77 13.34 6.57
CA ASP A 318 -7.71 11.88 6.56
C ASP A 318 -6.60 11.34 7.48
N PRO A 319 -6.91 10.71 8.62
CA PRO A 319 -5.93 10.12 9.50
C PRO A 319 -5.15 8.97 8.83
N LEU A 320 -5.76 8.28 7.85
CA LEU A 320 -5.12 7.19 7.12
C LEU A 320 -3.91 7.68 6.32
N ARG A 321 -4.00 8.87 5.69
CA ARG A 321 -2.88 9.50 4.97
C ARG A 321 -1.65 9.65 5.85
N PHE A 322 -1.83 10.20 7.06
CA PHE A 322 -0.70 10.44 7.97
C PHE A 322 -0.09 9.15 8.51
N ALA A 323 -0.94 8.20 8.89
CA ALA A 323 -0.49 6.89 9.35
C ALA A 323 0.29 6.15 8.25
N LEU A 324 -0.19 6.22 7.01
CA LEU A 324 0.43 5.60 5.86
C LEU A 324 1.80 6.21 5.54
N LEU A 325 1.91 7.53 5.57
CA LEU A 325 3.18 8.24 5.40
C LEU A 325 4.17 7.91 6.52
N ALA A 326 3.72 7.91 7.77
CA ALA A 326 4.56 7.58 8.92
C ALA A 326 5.02 6.11 8.86
N MET A 327 4.12 5.19 8.56
CA MET A 327 4.43 3.76 8.44
C MET A 327 5.46 3.50 7.32
N ARG A 328 5.26 4.06 6.13
CA ARG A 328 6.21 3.92 5.02
C ARG A 328 7.59 4.50 5.39
N ARG A 329 7.64 5.64 6.08
CA ARG A 329 8.91 6.25 6.51
C ARG A 329 9.67 5.36 7.48
N VAL A 330 8.99 4.78 8.45
CA VAL A 330 9.62 3.89 9.44
C VAL A 330 9.98 2.55 8.82
N TYR A 331 9.08 1.96 8.04
CA TYR A 331 9.27 0.62 7.46
C TYR A 331 10.42 0.59 6.45
N LEU A 332 10.54 1.62 5.61
CA LEU A 332 11.55 1.73 4.56
C LEU A 332 12.78 2.56 4.98
N CYS A 333 12.94 2.89 6.26
CA CYS A 333 14.04 3.72 6.78
C CYS A 333 14.12 5.13 6.16
N LEU A 334 12.99 5.71 5.77
CA LEU A 334 12.90 7.09 5.29
C LEU A 334 12.99 8.13 6.43
N LEU A 335 13.16 7.70 7.67
CA LEU A 335 13.56 8.57 8.78
C LEU A 335 15.06 8.79 8.65
N TYR A 336 15.43 10.01 8.38
CA TYR A 336 16.80 10.51 8.39
C TYR A 336 17.65 9.83 9.48
N THR A 337 18.52 8.93 9.07
CA THR A 337 19.82 8.86 9.71
C THR A 337 20.48 10.19 9.34
N SER A 338 20.84 11.00 10.35
CA SER A 338 21.65 12.21 10.15
C SER A 338 22.78 11.89 9.17
N PRO A 339 23.07 12.79 8.20
CA PRO A 339 24.10 12.54 7.21
C PRO A 339 25.36 12.08 7.92
N SER A 340 25.89 10.94 7.51
CA SER A 340 27.14 10.39 8.04
C SER A 340 28.21 11.49 7.97
N PRO A 341 29.10 11.60 8.93
CA PRO A 341 30.21 12.54 8.86
C PRO A 341 31.02 12.46 7.54
N ARG A 342 30.93 11.33 6.83
CA ARG A 342 31.53 11.13 5.51
C ARG A 342 30.83 11.89 4.37
N ASP A 343 29.55 12.23 4.52
CA ASP A 343 28.80 12.97 3.47
C ASP A 343 29.06 14.48 3.53
N ARG A 344 29.66 14.99 4.65
CA ARG A 344 30.07 16.38 4.81
C ARG A 344 31.40 16.72 4.14
N SER A 345 32.13 15.72 3.67
CA SER A 345 33.44 15.94 3.01
C SER A 345 33.35 16.00 1.48
N LEU A 346 32.14 15.93 0.91
CA LEU A 346 31.89 15.95 -0.54
C LEU A 346 31.02 17.13 -1.00
N SER A 347 30.80 18.13 -0.12
CA SER A 347 30.15 19.40 -0.49
C SER A 347 31.18 20.53 -0.63
#